data_0f4455f011fa6f8d4cd3bf4e66a51e22
#
_entry.id   0f4455f011fa6f8d4cd3bf4e66a51e22
#
_cell.length_a   1.000
_cell.length_b   1.000
_cell.length_c   1.000
_cell.angle_alpha   90.00
_cell.angle_beta   90.00
_cell.angle_gamma   90.00
#
_symmetry.space_group_name_H-M   'P 1'
#
loop_
_entity.id
_entity.type
_entity.pdbx_description
1 polymer ?
#
loop_
_entity_poly.entity_id
_entity_poly.type
_entity_poly.pdbx_seq_one_letter_code
_entity_poly.pdbx_strand_id
1 'polypeptide(L)'
;AIFGHCIHLNDEDRGIMASRGASVAFCPSSNLFLGSGLFDLHAAVLAGLKVGLGTDLGAGTSMSMLKTMLNAYQVCKLRGQSLSPEAAFFLATRGGAQALGLDRYVGHFQKGKEADLQVLNPSAIPLLDRRLQDAKTKSEELFALLALGDERCLVAAYILGQRLV
;
A
#
# COMPACT_ATOMS: atom_id res chain seq x y z
N ALA A 1 -13.42 -12.23 -6.27
CA ALA A 1 -12.11 -12.56 -6.87
C ALA A 1 -11.17 -11.37 -6.72
N ILE A 2 -9.85 -11.63 -6.67
CA ILE A 2 -8.81 -10.62 -6.64
C ILE A 2 -7.92 -10.82 -7.87
N PHE A 3 -7.66 -9.75 -8.61
CA PHE A 3 -6.82 -9.77 -9.80
C PHE A 3 -5.55 -8.96 -9.55
N GLY A 4 -4.40 -9.54 -9.86
CA GLY A 4 -3.12 -8.84 -9.80
C GLY A 4 -2.92 -7.89 -10.99
N HIS A 5 -2.12 -6.85 -10.78
CA HIS A 5 -1.63 -5.90 -11.79
C HIS A 5 -2.70 -5.06 -12.47
N CYS A 6 -3.60 -5.62 -13.25
CA CYS A 6 -4.74 -4.96 -13.92
C CYS A 6 -4.38 -3.71 -14.75
N ILE A 7 -3.19 -3.71 -15.38
CA ILE A 7 -2.62 -2.55 -16.07
C ILE A 7 -3.39 -2.19 -17.34
N HIS A 8 -3.86 -3.22 -18.06
CA HIS A 8 -4.44 -3.08 -19.41
C HIS A 8 -5.98 -3.09 -19.44
N LEU A 9 -6.64 -2.90 -18.27
CA LEU A 9 -8.09 -2.82 -18.21
C LEU A 9 -8.59 -1.53 -18.88
N ASN A 10 -9.62 -1.66 -19.70
CA ASN A 10 -10.41 -0.52 -20.19
C ASN A 10 -11.55 -0.17 -19.19
N ASP A 11 -12.37 0.82 -19.49
CA ASP A 11 -13.45 1.25 -18.59
C ASP A 11 -14.57 0.23 -18.48
N GLU A 12 -14.87 -0.52 -19.56
CA GLU A 12 -15.84 -1.60 -19.56
C GLU A 12 -15.38 -2.74 -18.64
N ASP A 13 -14.13 -3.16 -18.75
CA ASP A 13 -13.52 -4.19 -17.87
C ASP A 13 -13.62 -3.79 -16.40
N ARG A 14 -13.26 -2.54 -16.08
CA ARG A 14 -13.36 -2.00 -14.71
C ARG A 14 -14.81 -2.02 -14.20
N GLY A 15 -15.77 -1.62 -15.04
CA GLY A 15 -17.19 -1.63 -14.71
C GLY A 15 -17.70 -3.05 -14.44
N ILE A 16 -17.33 -4.02 -15.26
CA ILE A 16 -17.67 -5.43 -15.07
C ILE A 16 -17.07 -5.95 -13.78
N MET A 17 -15.79 -5.71 -13.53
CA MET A 17 -15.12 -6.14 -12.30
C MET A 17 -15.77 -5.54 -11.04
N ALA A 18 -16.07 -4.24 -11.06
CA ALA A 18 -16.72 -3.56 -9.94
C ALA A 18 -18.12 -4.12 -9.67
N SER A 19 -18.95 -4.34 -10.72
CA SER A 19 -20.30 -4.90 -10.58
C SER A 19 -20.30 -6.33 -10.03
N ARG A 20 -19.22 -7.07 -10.22
CA ARG A 20 -19.01 -8.44 -9.68
C ARG A 20 -18.31 -8.46 -8.32
N GLY A 21 -18.05 -7.29 -7.72
CA GLY A 21 -17.36 -7.19 -6.43
C GLY A 21 -15.92 -7.71 -6.48
N ALA A 22 -15.28 -7.66 -7.64
CA ALA A 22 -13.86 -8.00 -7.78
C ALA A 22 -12.97 -6.90 -7.18
N SER A 23 -11.76 -7.27 -6.81
CA SER A 23 -10.75 -6.39 -6.21
C SER A 23 -9.45 -6.45 -6.99
N VAL A 24 -8.58 -5.48 -6.79
CA VAL A 24 -7.28 -5.39 -7.46
C VAL A 24 -6.16 -5.42 -6.43
N ALA A 25 -5.14 -6.23 -6.69
CA ALA A 25 -3.83 -6.15 -6.07
C ALA A 25 -2.91 -5.30 -6.98
N PHE A 26 -2.67 -4.06 -6.61
CA PHE A 26 -1.74 -3.18 -7.30
C PHE A 26 -0.31 -3.54 -6.89
N CYS A 27 0.48 -4.04 -7.84
CA CYS A 27 1.83 -4.54 -7.65
C CYS A 27 2.87 -3.63 -8.35
N PRO A 28 3.10 -2.39 -7.85
CA PRO A 28 3.87 -1.39 -8.58
C PRO A 28 5.32 -1.79 -8.83
N SER A 29 5.98 -2.43 -7.85
CA SER A 29 7.36 -2.87 -7.94
C SER A 29 7.57 -3.87 -9.07
N SER A 30 6.74 -4.89 -9.13
CA SER A 30 6.75 -5.91 -10.17
C SER A 30 6.46 -5.31 -11.55
N ASN A 31 5.44 -4.46 -11.65
CA ASN A 31 5.07 -3.82 -12.91
C ASN A 31 6.20 -2.97 -13.49
N LEU A 32 6.91 -2.23 -12.64
CA LEU A 32 8.08 -1.43 -13.03
C LEU A 32 9.27 -2.32 -13.42
N PHE A 33 9.55 -3.35 -12.62
CA PHE A 33 10.69 -4.23 -12.84
C PHE A 33 10.59 -5.00 -14.16
N LEU A 34 9.39 -5.50 -14.47
CA LEU A 34 9.13 -6.24 -15.71
C LEU A 34 8.82 -5.33 -16.91
N GLY A 35 8.66 -4.01 -16.71
CA GLY A 35 8.24 -3.11 -17.77
C GLY A 35 6.82 -3.36 -18.29
N SER A 36 5.94 -3.96 -17.46
CA SER A 36 4.59 -4.35 -17.87
C SER A 36 3.66 -3.16 -18.11
N GLY A 37 4.00 -1.97 -17.59
CA GLY A 37 3.22 -0.75 -17.72
C GLY A 37 2.84 -0.13 -16.38
N LEU A 38 2.04 0.94 -16.42
CA LEU A 38 1.66 1.74 -15.27
C LEU A 38 0.18 1.57 -14.95
N PHE A 39 -0.15 1.04 -13.77
CA PHE A 39 -1.52 0.86 -13.30
C PHE A 39 -2.25 2.21 -13.14
N ASP A 40 -3.50 2.28 -13.59
CA ASP A 40 -4.35 3.44 -13.45
C ASP A 40 -5.16 3.37 -12.15
N LEU A 41 -4.54 3.84 -11.06
CA LEU A 41 -5.17 3.83 -9.73
C LEU A 41 -6.44 4.69 -9.71
N HIS A 42 -6.41 5.89 -10.30
CA HIS A 42 -7.55 6.79 -10.27
C HIS A 42 -8.75 6.22 -11.03
N ALA A 43 -8.54 5.68 -12.23
CA ALA A 43 -9.62 5.06 -13.00
C ALA A 43 -10.19 3.82 -12.27
N ALA A 44 -9.35 3.02 -11.63
CA ALA A 44 -9.80 1.86 -10.84
C ALA A 44 -10.68 2.28 -9.66
N VAL A 45 -10.25 3.30 -8.90
CA VAL A 45 -11.01 3.83 -7.75
C VAL A 45 -12.31 4.50 -8.20
N LEU A 46 -12.29 5.29 -9.28
CA LEU A 46 -13.50 5.92 -9.85
C LEU A 46 -14.53 4.89 -10.32
N ALA A 47 -14.09 3.76 -10.85
CA ALA A 47 -14.96 2.64 -11.22
C ALA A 47 -15.52 1.87 -10.00
N GLY A 48 -15.13 2.22 -8.78
CA GLY A 48 -15.59 1.56 -7.55
C GLY A 48 -14.84 0.27 -7.18
N LEU A 49 -13.72 -0.01 -7.82
CA LEU A 49 -12.88 -1.17 -7.48
C LEU A 49 -12.20 -0.98 -6.12
N LYS A 50 -12.21 -2.03 -5.31
CA LYS A 50 -11.39 -2.11 -4.11
C LYS A 50 -9.95 -2.41 -4.53
N VAL A 51 -9.01 -1.57 -4.08
CA VAL A 51 -7.59 -1.71 -4.42
C VAL A 51 -6.79 -1.87 -3.14
N GLY A 52 -5.93 -2.89 -3.10
CA GLY A 52 -4.87 -3.05 -2.11
C GLY A 52 -3.50 -3.08 -2.79
N LEU A 53 -2.44 -2.86 -2.03
CA LEU A 53 -1.06 -3.02 -2.52
C LEU A 53 -0.59 -4.46 -2.37
N GLY A 54 0.20 -4.93 -3.34
CA GLY A 54 0.87 -6.22 -3.30
C GLY A 54 2.37 -6.07 -3.61
N THR A 55 3.22 -6.79 -2.88
CA THR A 55 4.67 -6.81 -3.14
C THR A 55 5.01 -7.62 -4.39
N ASP A 56 4.23 -8.70 -4.64
CA ASP A 56 4.48 -9.63 -5.75
C ASP A 56 5.94 -10.10 -5.79
N LEU A 57 6.48 -10.48 -4.60
CA LEU A 57 7.87 -10.88 -4.49
C LEU A 57 8.17 -12.07 -5.40
N GLY A 58 9.25 -11.93 -6.17
CA GLY A 58 9.64 -12.82 -7.26
C GLY A 58 9.84 -12.00 -8.53
N ALA A 59 8.80 -11.32 -9.01
CA ALA A 59 8.89 -10.22 -9.96
C ALA A 59 8.99 -8.87 -9.23
N GLY A 60 8.33 -8.70 -8.08
CA GLY A 60 8.57 -7.59 -7.17
C GLY A 60 9.92 -7.72 -6.45
N THR A 61 10.57 -6.59 -6.17
CA THR A 61 11.97 -6.53 -5.73
C THR A 61 12.15 -6.41 -4.22
N SER A 62 11.07 -6.43 -3.42
CA SER A 62 11.14 -6.27 -1.96
C SER A 62 9.90 -6.84 -1.28
N MET A 63 10.09 -7.37 -0.04
CA MET A 63 9.00 -7.70 0.89
C MET A 63 8.46 -6.46 1.63
N SER A 64 9.17 -5.33 1.57
CA SER A 64 8.80 -4.14 2.33
C SER A 64 7.58 -3.46 1.72
N MET A 65 6.51 -3.34 2.51
CA MET A 65 5.32 -2.58 2.11
C MET A 65 5.60 -1.08 2.04
N LEU A 66 6.56 -0.54 2.80
CA LEU A 66 7.02 0.84 2.68
C LEU A 66 7.59 1.10 1.28
N LYS A 67 8.46 0.22 0.78
CA LYS A 67 8.99 0.30 -0.59
C LYS A 67 7.90 0.13 -1.65
N THR A 68 6.93 -0.73 -1.41
CA THR A 68 5.78 -0.91 -2.31
C THR A 68 4.93 0.37 -2.37
N MET A 69 4.69 1.05 -1.24
CA MET A 69 4.01 2.34 -1.20
C MET A 69 4.78 3.44 -1.97
N LEU A 70 6.11 3.49 -1.81
CA LEU A 70 6.96 4.41 -2.58
C LEU A 70 6.82 4.17 -4.09
N ASN A 71 6.89 2.91 -4.53
CA ASN A 71 6.73 2.57 -5.94
C ASN A 71 5.31 2.92 -6.45
N ALA A 72 4.28 2.73 -5.64
CA ALA A 72 2.91 3.15 -5.98
C ALA A 72 2.83 4.67 -6.18
N TYR A 73 3.45 5.45 -5.28
CA TYR A 73 3.56 6.90 -5.42
C TYR A 73 4.26 7.29 -6.72
N GLN A 74 5.39 6.65 -7.05
CA GLN A 74 6.14 6.92 -8.28
C GLN A 74 5.33 6.58 -9.54
N VAL A 75 4.63 5.43 -9.56
CA VAL A 75 3.75 5.05 -10.67
C VAL A 75 2.63 6.09 -10.87
N CYS A 76 1.99 6.54 -9.80
CA CYS A 76 0.99 7.60 -9.89
C CYS A 76 1.59 8.89 -10.47
N LYS A 77 2.79 9.30 -10.03
CA LYS A 77 3.48 10.47 -10.58
C LYS A 77 3.80 10.33 -12.06
N LEU A 78 4.28 9.18 -12.51
CA LEU A 78 4.56 8.90 -13.92
C LEU A 78 3.30 8.97 -14.80
N ARG A 79 2.13 8.70 -14.21
CA ARG A 79 0.83 8.85 -14.88
C ARG A 79 0.22 10.26 -14.76
N GLY A 80 0.91 11.23 -14.16
CA GLY A 80 0.35 12.56 -13.88
C GLY A 80 -0.74 12.55 -12.79
N GLN A 81 -0.81 11.49 -11.98
CA GLN A 81 -1.74 11.33 -10.87
C GLN A 81 -1.09 11.68 -9.54
N SER A 82 -1.90 11.96 -8.53
CA SER A 82 -1.43 12.17 -7.15
C SER A 82 -1.82 10.98 -6.27
N LEU A 83 -0.91 10.61 -5.37
CA LEU A 83 -1.17 9.66 -4.28
C LEU A 83 -0.67 10.32 -2.99
N SER A 84 -1.58 10.67 -2.08
CA SER A 84 -1.16 11.19 -0.79
C SER A 84 -0.53 10.10 0.09
N PRO A 85 0.33 10.43 1.05
CA PRO A 85 0.89 9.44 1.96
C PRO A 85 -0.22 8.70 2.73
N GLU A 86 -1.27 9.39 3.18
CA GLU A 86 -2.41 8.77 3.87
C GLU A 86 -3.11 7.74 2.97
N ALA A 87 -3.31 8.07 1.69
CA ALA A 87 -3.91 7.15 0.73
C ALA A 87 -3.00 5.94 0.47
N ALA A 88 -1.68 6.13 0.41
CA ALA A 88 -0.73 5.02 0.26
C ALA A 88 -0.78 4.07 1.47
N PHE A 89 -0.80 4.61 2.69
CA PHE A 89 -0.96 3.82 3.91
C PHE A 89 -2.32 3.15 3.98
N PHE A 90 -3.40 3.81 3.54
CA PHE A 90 -4.71 3.19 3.44
C PHE A 90 -4.69 1.97 2.51
N LEU A 91 -4.10 2.08 1.31
CA LEU A 91 -3.99 0.97 0.37
C LEU A 91 -3.18 -0.21 0.92
N ALA A 92 -2.15 0.09 1.72
CA ALA A 92 -1.29 -0.91 2.36
C ALA A 92 -1.92 -1.59 3.60
N THR A 93 -3.00 -1.04 4.16
CA THR A 93 -3.64 -1.52 5.39
C THR A 93 -5.12 -1.80 5.18
N ARG A 94 -5.99 -0.85 5.49
CA ARG A 94 -7.44 -1.03 5.39
C ARG A 94 -7.92 -1.30 3.95
N GLY A 95 -7.34 -0.65 2.95
CA GLY A 95 -7.65 -0.88 1.54
C GLY A 95 -7.31 -2.32 1.13
N GLY A 96 -6.15 -2.82 1.55
CA GLY A 96 -5.77 -4.23 1.38
C GLY A 96 -6.75 -5.17 2.06
N ALA A 97 -7.12 -4.91 3.31
CA ALA A 97 -8.11 -5.70 4.03
C ALA A 97 -9.48 -5.69 3.32
N GLN A 98 -9.93 -4.54 2.80
CA GLN A 98 -11.16 -4.43 2.02
C GLN A 98 -11.10 -5.22 0.71
N ALA A 99 -9.95 -5.17 0.01
CA ALA A 99 -9.75 -5.93 -1.22
C ALA A 99 -9.82 -7.44 -0.97
N LEU A 100 -9.33 -7.89 0.19
CA LEU A 100 -9.37 -9.29 0.64
C LEU A 100 -10.73 -9.69 1.25
N GLY A 101 -11.62 -8.75 1.56
CA GLY A 101 -12.85 -9.00 2.30
C GLY A 101 -12.64 -9.28 3.78
N LEU A 102 -11.50 -8.85 4.34
CA LEU A 102 -11.08 -9.06 5.73
C LEU A 102 -11.19 -7.80 6.60
N ASP A 103 -11.68 -6.68 6.05
CA ASP A 103 -11.77 -5.39 6.75
C ASP A 103 -12.71 -5.40 7.97
N ARG A 104 -13.53 -6.42 8.10
CA ARG A 104 -14.31 -6.74 9.29
C ARG A 104 -13.42 -7.19 10.48
N TYR A 105 -12.26 -7.77 10.22
CA TYR A 105 -11.36 -8.34 11.23
C TYR A 105 -10.11 -7.49 11.44
N VAL A 106 -9.45 -7.07 10.36
CA VAL A 106 -8.13 -6.42 10.37
C VAL A 106 -8.10 -5.12 9.55
N GLY A 107 -6.94 -4.46 9.49
CA GLY A 107 -6.64 -3.33 8.60
C GLY A 107 -6.78 -1.96 9.25
N HIS A 108 -7.31 -1.83 10.46
CA HIS A 108 -7.37 -0.57 11.22
C HIS A 108 -7.66 -0.80 12.70
N PHE A 109 -7.33 0.19 13.53
CA PHE A 109 -7.56 0.16 14.96
C PHE A 109 -9.00 0.55 15.30
N GLN A 110 -9.79 -0.44 15.63
CA GLN A 110 -11.16 -0.26 16.16
C GLN A 110 -11.43 -1.35 17.20
N LYS A 111 -12.18 -1.01 18.25
CA LYS A 111 -12.56 -1.98 19.27
C LYS A 111 -13.28 -3.19 18.64
N GLY A 112 -12.83 -4.39 18.99
CA GLY A 112 -13.36 -5.64 18.45
C GLY A 112 -12.66 -6.17 17.20
N LYS A 113 -11.61 -5.47 16.71
CA LYS A 113 -10.72 -5.97 15.65
C LYS A 113 -9.61 -6.85 16.22
N GLU A 114 -9.07 -7.71 15.37
CA GLU A 114 -7.86 -8.44 15.67
C GLU A 114 -6.66 -7.48 15.74
N ALA A 115 -5.77 -7.73 16.69
CA ALA A 115 -4.60 -6.89 16.89
C ALA A 115 -3.44 -7.35 15.99
N ASP A 116 -3.64 -7.20 14.68
CA ASP A 116 -2.63 -7.40 13.65
C ASP A 116 -1.98 -6.05 13.34
N LEU A 117 -0.74 -5.87 13.80
CA LEU A 117 -0.07 -4.58 13.68
C LEU A 117 1.46 -4.73 13.61
N GLN A 118 2.10 -3.69 13.09
CA GLN A 118 3.55 -3.52 13.12
C GLN A 118 3.90 -2.29 13.96
N VAL A 119 4.96 -2.41 14.73
CA VAL A 119 5.58 -1.27 15.45
C VAL A 119 6.84 -0.88 14.68
N LEU A 120 6.90 0.38 14.29
CA LEU A 120 8.03 0.93 13.54
C LEU A 120 8.78 1.94 14.39
N ASN A 121 10.11 1.89 14.35
CA ASN A 121 11.00 2.91 14.89
C ASN A 121 11.69 3.66 13.74
N PRO A 122 11.21 4.84 13.37
CA PRO A 122 11.84 5.63 12.31
C PRO A 122 13.28 6.05 12.61
N SER A 123 13.65 6.19 13.90
CA SER A 123 15.01 6.57 14.32
C SER A 123 16.06 5.48 14.06
N ALA A 124 15.66 4.27 13.67
CA ALA A 124 16.58 3.25 13.20
C ALA A 124 17.31 3.64 11.89
N ILE A 125 16.79 4.63 11.16
CA ILE A 125 17.41 5.18 9.95
C ILE A 125 17.77 6.65 10.22
N PRO A 126 19.06 7.00 10.36
CA PRO A 126 19.48 8.37 10.74
C PRO A 126 18.96 9.47 9.80
N LEU A 127 18.88 9.20 8.49
CA LEU A 127 18.34 10.16 7.52
C LEU A 127 16.84 10.40 7.73
N LEU A 128 16.08 9.34 8.01
CA LEU A 128 14.65 9.44 8.30
C LEU A 128 14.41 10.17 9.62
N ASP A 129 15.16 9.83 10.67
CA ASP A 129 15.09 10.49 11.97
C ASP A 129 15.34 12.01 11.84
N ARG A 130 16.39 12.38 11.11
CA ARG A 130 16.70 13.79 10.83
C ARG A 130 15.56 14.48 10.06
N ARG A 131 14.99 13.81 9.06
CA ARG A 131 13.89 14.37 8.25
C ARG A 131 12.61 14.57 9.07
N LEU A 132 12.36 13.68 10.03
CA LEU A 132 11.18 13.77 10.90
C LEU A 132 11.26 14.93 11.89
N GLN A 133 12.46 15.35 12.32
CA GLN A 133 12.64 16.52 13.18
C GLN A 133 12.16 17.81 12.50
N ASP A 134 12.20 17.87 11.16
CA ASP A 134 11.77 19.03 10.39
C ASP A 134 10.31 18.94 9.93
N ALA A 135 9.64 17.79 10.12
CA ALA A 135 8.25 17.57 9.75
C ALA A 135 7.30 18.37 10.68
N LYS A 136 6.35 19.08 10.09
CA LYS A 136 5.39 19.92 10.82
C LYS A 136 3.97 19.35 10.84
N THR A 137 3.71 18.40 9.98
CA THR A 137 2.38 17.76 9.84
C THR A 137 2.50 16.24 9.80
N LYS A 138 1.41 15.56 10.16
CA LYS A 138 1.35 14.09 10.06
C LYS A 138 1.53 13.61 8.62
N SER A 139 1.06 14.35 7.65
CA SER A 139 1.25 14.04 6.22
C SER A 139 2.75 14.05 5.85
N GLU A 140 3.50 15.05 6.34
CA GLU A 140 4.95 15.11 6.12
C GLU A 140 5.70 13.97 6.82
N GLU A 141 5.31 13.60 8.04
CA GLU A 141 5.88 12.45 8.76
C GLU A 141 5.61 11.14 7.99
N LEU A 142 4.36 10.91 7.56
CA LEU A 142 3.98 9.74 6.77
C LEU A 142 4.71 9.70 5.43
N PHE A 143 4.87 10.85 4.76
CA PHE A 143 5.62 10.93 3.52
C PHE A 143 7.11 10.62 3.72
N ALA A 144 7.72 11.15 4.78
CA ALA A 144 9.10 10.84 5.12
C ALA A 144 9.29 9.33 5.37
N LEU A 145 8.37 8.71 6.12
CA LEU A 145 8.39 7.27 6.38
C LEU A 145 8.21 6.46 5.08
N LEU A 146 7.27 6.85 4.22
CA LEU A 146 7.06 6.22 2.91
C LEU A 146 8.30 6.34 2.00
N ALA A 147 8.95 7.51 1.99
CA ALA A 147 10.07 7.80 1.09
C ALA A 147 11.40 7.18 1.53
N LEU A 148 11.66 7.14 2.84
CA LEU A 148 12.96 6.79 3.42
C LEU A 148 12.91 5.54 4.31
N GLY A 149 11.71 5.08 4.69
CA GLY A 149 11.54 3.91 5.55
C GLY A 149 11.76 2.60 4.80
N ASP A 150 12.29 1.62 5.52
CA ASP A 150 12.45 0.24 5.05
C ASP A 150 12.32 -0.76 6.22
N GLU A 151 12.71 -2.02 5.99
CA GLU A 151 12.63 -3.11 6.97
C GLU A 151 13.42 -2.84 8.26
N ARG A 152 14.40 -1.95 8.26
CA ARG A 152 15.17 -1.56 9.46
C ARG A 152 14.32 -0.82 10.50
N CYS A 153 13.21 -0.22 10.04
CA CYS A 153 12.27 0.44 10.95
C CYS A 153 11.44 -0.57 11.77
N LEU A 154 11.33 -1.83 11.37
CA LEU A 154 10.49 -2.81 12.05
C LEU A 154 11.07 -3.18 13.41
N VAL A 155 10.31 -2.92 14.48
CA VAL A 155 10.65 -3.26 15.88
C VAL A 155 9.88 -4.48 16.36
N ALA A 156 8.62 -4.59 15.98
CA ALA A 156 7.76 -5.69 16.36
C ALA A 156 6.62 -5.88 15.36
N ALA A 157 6.20 -7.12 15.19
CA ALA A 157 4.99 -7.50 14.49
C ALA A 157 4.11 -8.35 15.42
N TYR A 158 2.81 -8.09 15.37
CA TYR A 158 1.81 -8.81 16.14
C TYR A 158 0.76 -9.40 15.22
N ILE A 159 0.32 -10.64 15.51
CA ILE A 159 -0.84 -11.29 14.90
C ILE A 159 -1.74 -11.78 16.04
N LEU A 160 -3.01 -11.44 15.99
CA LEU A 160 -3.99 -11.74 17.05
C LEU A 160 -3.51 -11.28 18.44
N GLY A 161 -2.76 -10.18 18.50
CA GLY A 161 -2.16 -9.65 19.71
C GLY A 161 -0.91 -10.41 20.22
N GLN A 162 -0.50 -11.47 19.55
CA GLN A 162 0.72 -12.21 19.89
C GLN A 162 1.92 -11.63 19.13
N ARG A 163 2.98 -11.31 19.85
CA ARG A 163 4.22 -10.80 19.26
C ARG A 163 4.94 -11.94 18.52
N LEU A 164 5.32 -11.69 17.26
CA LEU A 164 6.09 -12.62 16.41
C LEU A 164 7.57 -12.29 16.35
N VAL A 165 7.91 -11.01 16.33
CA VAL A 165 9.29 -10.47 16.31
C VAL A 165 9.37 -9.26 17.21
#